data_566dadf37244b244cef506ae30d5bb39
#
_entry.id   566dadf37244b244cef506ae30d5bb39
#
_cell.length_a   1.000
_cell.length_b   1.000
_cell.length_c   1.000
_cell.angle_alpha   90.00
_cell.angle_beta   90.00
_cell.angle_gamma   90.00
#
_symmetry.space_group_name_H-M   'P 1'
#
loop_
_entity.id
_entity.type
_entity.pdbx_description
1 polymer ?
#
loop_
_entity_poly.entity_id
_entity_poly.type
_entity_poly.pdbx_seq_one_letter_code
_entity_poly.pdbx_strand_id
1 'polypeptide(L)'
;MTTSSRILRTAAAAVLALCLPVGFAAAPAMAAKRAPVVYDALGDSYGSGYGVPPYLDACGRSTAAYAVQIDGRMRIELDDFAACAGATTAGLLATQLTALDATTSLVTLSIGGNDIRWGDVVGACVTQGDLACAGALQATTGVIRNVLPGRLHSTYAQVAAAAPNAHVVVTGYPRLFSPEYGSYLAASPAEQQAMNDGADLLNSVIADVAHQHGFQFVDVTRRFLDHGVNAPEPWLLGLSDPGRFHPNVDGYEAYAAAVTSSVNPRDLR
;
A
#
# COMPACT_ATOMS: atom_id res chain seq x y z
N MET A 1 6.93 -101.06 -57.63
CA MET A 1 7.06 -99.71 -58.06
C MET A 1 6.81 -98.81 -56.83
N THR A 2 7.87 -98.43 -56.13
CA THR A 2 7.80 -97.77 -54.86
C THR A 2 8.53 -96.40 -54.99
N THR A 3 7.79 -95.37 -54.86
CA THR A 3 8.34 -94.02 -54.87
C THR A 3 8.44 -93.49 -53.42
N SER A 4 9.65 -93.20 -53.02
CA SER A 4 10.01 -92.73 -51.69
C SER A 4 9.96 -91.23 -51.69
N SER A 5 9.12 -90.58 -50.89
CA SER A 5 9.06 -89.16 -50.66
C SER A 5 9.99 -88.77 -49.50
N ARG A 6 10.93 -87.91 -49.79
CA ARG A 6 11.80 -87.30 -48.78
C ARG A 6 11.15 -85.99 -48.20
N ILE A 7 10.98 -85.96 -46.91
CA ILE A 7 10.45 -84.82 -46.17
C ILE A 7 11.64 -83.86 -45.84
N LEU A 8 11.58 -82.71 -46.37
CA LEU A 8 12.53 -81.63 -46.03
C LEU A 8 12.10 -80.93 -44.76
N ARG A 9 12.86 -80.96 -43.71
CA ARG A 9 12.60 -80.25 -42.47
C ARG A 9 13.33 -78.88 -42.56
N THR A 10 12.57 -77.82 -42.72
CA THR A 10 13.03 -76.40 -42.59
C THR A 10 13.08 -76.05 -41.13
N ALA A 11 14.26 -75.68 -40.63
CA ALA A 11 14.45 -75.10 -39.30
C ALA A 11 14.19 -73.60 -39.36
N ALA A 12 13.18 -73.11 -38.67
CA ALA A 12 12.92 -71.67 -38.52
C ALA A 12 13.71 -71.20 -37.30
N ALA A 13 14.67 -70.33 -37.56
CA ALA A 13 15.42 -69.64 -36.54
C ALA A 13 14.56 -68.39 -36.05
N ALA A 14 14.09 -68.43 -34.80
CA ALA A 14 13.44 -67.28 -34.18
C ALA A 14 14.49 -66.27 -33.68
N VAL A 15 14.51 -65.07 -34.27
CA VAL A 15 15.30 -63.95 -33.78
C VAL A 15 14.50 -63.22 -32.71
N LEU A 16 14.92 -63.35 -31.47
CA LEU A 16 14.36 -62.61 -30.34
C LEU A 16 14.95 -61.21 -30.35
N ALA A 17 14.19 -60.20 -30.77
CA ALA A 17 14.52 -58.80 -30.66
C ALA A 17 14.33 -58.31 -29.21
N LEU A 18 15.42 -58.08 -28.48
CA LEU A 18 15.42 -57.48 -27.14
C LEU A 18 15.17 -55.97 -27.30
N CYS A 19 13.90 -55.54 -27.10
CA CYS A 19 13.60 -54.10 -26.94
C CYS A 19 13.97 -53.67 -25.53
N LEU A 20 15.11 -52.99 -25.35
CA LEU A 20 15.45 -52.29 -24.12
C LEU A 20 14.61 -51.02 -24.03
N PRO A 21 13.86 -50.74 -22.95
CA PRO A 21 13.20 -49.47 -22.77
C PRO A 21 14.26 -48.42 -22.49
N VAL A 22 14.43 -47.43 -23.40
CA VAL A 22 15.18 -46.22 -23.15
C VAL A 22 14.35 -45.38 -22.18
N GLY A 23 14.65 -45.48 -20.87
CA GLY A 23 14.09 -44.61 -19.85
C GLY A 23 14.59 -43.17 -20.08
N PHE A 24 13.72 -42.31 -20.61
CA PHE A 24 13.92 -40.88 -20.54
C PHE A 24 13.82 -40.46 -19.07
N ALA A 25 14.94 -40.32 -18.39
CA ALA A 25 14.98 -39.63 -17.11
C ALA A 25 14.61 -38.15 -17.37
N ALA A 26 13.37 -37.75 -17.03
CA ALA A 26 12.96 -36.38 -17.02
C ALA A 26 13.86 -35.66 -16.00
N ALA A 27 14.75 -34.78 -16.49
CA ALA A 27 15.51 -33.89 -15.63
C ALA A 27 14.51 -33.06 -14.78
N PRO A 28 14.74 -32.89 -13.46
CA PRO A 28 13.89 -32.04 -12.67
C PRO A 28 13.86 -30.66 -13.30
N ALA A 29 12.70 -30.18 -13.72
CA ALA A 29 12.52 -28.80 -14.15
C ALA A 29 12.87 -27.92 -12.96
N MET A 30 14.04 -27.27 -13.02
CA MET A 30 14.39 -26.24 -12.03
C MET A 30 13.31 -25.16 -12.14
N ALA A 31 12.49 -25.02 -11.07
CA ALA A 31 11.50 -23.97 -11.00
C ALA A 31 12.23 -22.62 -11.20
N ALA A 32 11.94 -21.95 -12.30
CA ALA A 32 12.53 -20.64 -12.57
C ALA A 32 12.19 -19.72 -11.39
N LYS A 33 13.22 -19.11 -10.79
CA LYS A 33 13.03 -18.12 -9.73
C LYS A 33 12.15 -17.00 -10.31
N ARG A 34 10.98 -16.76 -9.70
CA ARG A 34 10.11 -15.67 -10.16
C ARG A 34 10.85 -14.35 -10.07
N ALA A 35 10.62 -13.46 -11.04
CA ALA A 35 11.21 -12.13 -11.05
C ALA A 35 10.80 -11.32 -9.78
N PRO A 36 11.63 -10.37 -9.33
CA PRO A 36 11.26 -9.44 -8.29
C PRO A 36 10.03 -8.61 -8.72
N VAL A 37 9.33 -8.07 -7.74
CA VAL A 37 8.25 -7.11 -7.92
C VAL A 37 8.84 -5.73 -7.76
N VAL A 38 9.01 -4.99 -8.86
CA VAL A 38 9.50 -3.61 -8.85
C VAL A 38 8.46 -2.74 -8.17
N TYR A 39 8.85 -2.08 -7.08
CA TYR A 39 7.96 -1.34 -6.21
C TYR A 39 8.35 0.11 -6.08
N ASP A 40 7.39 1.02 -6.34
CA ASP A 40 7.56 2.46 -6.18
C ASP A 40 6.57 3.00 -5.15
N ALA A 41 7.09 3.80 -4.22
CA ALA A 41 6.31 4.37 -3.13
C ALA A 41 6.14 5.87 -3.31
N LEU A 42 4.90 6.29 -3.54
CA LEU A 42 4.49 7.67 -3.68
C LEU A 42 3.67 8.11 -2.47
N GLY A 43 3.46 9.40 -2.34
CA GLY A 43 2.52 9.93 -1.36
C GLY A 43 3.01 11.15 -0.60
N ASP A 44 2.38 11.37 0.53
CA ASP A 44 2.63 12.47 1.45
C ASP A 44 3.50 12.07 2.66
N SER A 45 3.32 12.75 3.78
CA SER A 45 4.06 12.49 5.01
C SER A 45 3.81 11.11 5.62
N TYR A 46 2.62 10.52 5.43
CA TYR A 46 2.33 9.16 5.89
C TYR A 46 3.05 8.12 5.04
N GLY A 47 3.22 8.39 3.74
CA GLY A 47 4.04 7.56 2.85
C GLY A 47 5.53 7.71 3.12
N SER A 48 6.00 8.94 3.43
CA SER A 48 7.44 9.20 3.63
C SER A 48 8.01 8.67 4.96
N GLY A 49 7.16 8.31 5.94
CA GLY A 49 7.63 7.93 7.27
C GLY A 49 7.93 9.14 8.16
N TYR A 50 7.32 10.30 7.86
CA TYR A 50 7.49 11.51 8.64
C TYR A 50 7.01 11.30 10.09
N GLY A 51 7.76 11.84 11.04
CA GLY A 51 7.53 11.62 12.48
C GLY A 51 8.65 10.79 13.12
N VAL A 52 9.35 9.94 12.35
CA VAL A 52 10.40 9.05 12.87
C VAL A 52 11.75 9.39 12.25
N PRO A 53 12.53 10.32 12.84
CA PRO A 53 13.90 10.59 12.41
C PRO A 53 14.86 9.43 12.73
N PRO A 54 16.07 9.35 12.10
CA PRO A 54 16.62 10.35 11.20
C PRO A 54 15.96 10.33 9.81
N TYR A 55 15.82 11.52 9.22
CA TYR A 55 15.31 11.63 7.85
C TYR A 55 16.44 11.49 6.83
N LEU A 56 16.12 10.85 5.72
CA LEU A 56 17.05 10.63 4.61
C LEU A 56 17.29 11.91 3.79
N ASP A 57 16.28 12.80 3.78
CA ASP A 57 16.30 14.03 2.98
C ASP A 57 15.23 15.06 3.42
N ALA A 58 15.11 16.13 2.64
CA ALA A 58 14.16 17.22 2.88
C ALA A 58 12.68 16.82 2.70
N CYS A 59 12.38 15.71 2.05
CA CYS A 59 11.03 15.13 1.96
C CYS A 59 10.58 14.44 3.26
N GLY A 60 11.44 14.40 4.27
CA GLY A 60 11.13 13.73 5.52
C GLY A 60 10.99 12.22 5.36
N ARG A 61 11.67 11.63 4.36
CA ARG A 61 11.71 10.18 4.16
C ARG A 61 12.50 9.52 5.27
N SER A 62 11.97 8.44 5.81
CA SER A 62 12.56 7.70 6.94
C SER A 62 12.63 6.21 6.64
N THR A 63 13.63 5.55 7.19
CA THR A 63 13.73 4.09 7.15
C THR A 63 12.62 3.38 7.93
N ALA A 64 11.89 4.11 8.80
CA ALA A 64 10.71 3.60 9.48
C ALA A 64 9.44 3.63 8.61
N ALA A 65 9.46 4.24 7.41
CA ALA A 65 8.32 4.28 6.50
C ALA A 65 7.80 2.87 6.19
N TYR A 66 6.47 2.72 6.11
CA TYR A 66 5.88 1.43 5.75
C TYR A 66 6.41 0.92 4.41
N ALA A 67 6.73 1.82 3.48
CA ALA A 67 7.29 1.47 2.18
C ALA A 67 8.62 0.71 2.31
N VAL A 68 9.52 1.17 3.19
CA VAL A 68 10.79 0.50 3.47
C VAL A 68 10.58 -0.82 4.22
N GLN A 69 9.59 -0.89 5.11
CA GLN A 69 9.32 -2.09 5.90
C GLN A 69 8.72 -3.25 5.08
N ILE A 70 8.07 -2.98 3.95
CA ILE A 70 7.54 -4.02 3.05
C ILE A 70 8.57 -4.47 2.02
N ASP A 71 9.66 -3.75 1.83
CA ASP A 71 10.79 -4.16 0.99
C ASP A 71 11.35 -5.52 1.44
N GLY A 72 11.74 -6.34 0.47
CA GLY A 72 12.21 -7.72 0.70
C GLY A 72 11.11 -8.74 1.01
N ARG A 73 9.85 -8.31 1.27
CA ARG A 73 8.71 -9.22 1.50
C ARG A 73 8.07 -9.60 0.17
N MET A 74 7.59 -10.85 0.04
CA MET A 74 6.87 -11.33 -1.16
C MET A 74 7.58 -11.03 -2.49
N ARG A 75 8.91 -10.96 -2.50
CA ARG A 75 9.76 -10.55 -3.64
C ARG A 75 9.61 -9.07 -4.03
N ILE A 76 9.01 -8.25 -3.19
CA ILE A 76 8.91 -6.81 -3.39
C ILE A 76 10.34 -6.25 -3.24
N GLU A 77 10.78 -5.46 -4.21
CA GLU A 77 12.04 -4.72 -4.19
C GLU A 77 11.71 -3.24 -4.40
N LEU A 78 11.97 -2.43 -3.37
CA LEU A 78 11.73 -0.99 -3.41
C LEU A 78 12.74 -0.34 -4.37
N ASP A 79 12.24 0.17 -5.50
CA ASP A 79 13.05 0.86 -6.52
C ASP A 79 13.06 2.36 -6.25
N ASP A 80 11.91 3.02 -6.37
CA ASP A 80 11.80 4.44 -6.10
C ASP A 80 10.97 4.75 -4.85
N PHE A 81 11.57 5.51 -3.93
CA PHE A 81 10.90 6.04 -2.75
C PHE A 81 10.66 7.54 -2.91
N ALA A 82 9.57 7.92 -3.59
CA ALA A 82 9.27 9.28 -4.01
C ALA A 82 8.33 10.05 -3.07
N ALA A 83 7.72 9.39 -2.07
CA ALA A 83 6.82 10.05 -1.11
C ALA A 83 7.49 11.25 -0.43
N CYS A 84 6.75 12.35 -0.23
CA CYS A 84 7.31 13.60 0.28
C CYS A 84 6.35 14.27 1.26
N ALA A 85 6.82 14.59 2.46
CA ALA A 85 6.01 15.22 3.50
C ALA A 85 5.41 16.55 3.00
N GLY A 86 4.11 16.74 3.27
CA GLY A 86 3.37 17.92 2.82
C GLY A 86 2.85 17.84 1.38
N ALA A 87 3.11 16.74 0.65
CA ALA A 87 2.62 16.64 -0.73
C ALA A 87 1.09 16.67 -0.80
N THR A 88 0.58 17.49 -1.72
CA THR A 88 -0.80 17.48 -2.20
C THR A 88 -0.88 16.66 -3.48
N THR A 89 -2.09 16.39 -3.97
CA THR A 89 -2.30 15.78 -5.29
C THR A 89 -1.54 16.50 -6.40
N ALA A 90 -1.56 17.82 -6.40
CA ALA A 90 -0.82 18.63 -7.38
C ALA A 90 0.70 18.51 -7.20
N GLY A 91 1.19 18.48 -5.95
CA GLY A 91 2.61 18.28 -5.64
C GLY A 91 3.11 16.92 -6.09
N LEU A 92 2.34 15.86 -5.85
CA LEU A 92 2.64 14.51 -6.31
C LEU A 92 2.78 14.47 -7.84
N LEU A 93 1.81 15.03 -8.56
CA LEU A 93 1.85 15.08 -10.02
C LEU A 93 3.06 15.84 -10.57
N ALA A 94 3.49 16.88 -9.86
CA ALA A 94 4.61 17.72 -10.30
C ALA A 94 5.99 17.07 -10.04
N THR A 95 6.13 16.20 -9.03
CA THR A 95 7.45 15.81 -8.55
C THR A 95 7.65 14.29 -8.38
N GLN A 96 6.59 13.49 -8.31
CA GLN A 96 6.71 12.06 -7.99
C GLN A 96 6.39 11.12 -9.15
N LEU A 97 5.68 11.58 -10.19
CA LEU A 97 5.30 10.70 -11.33
C LEU A 97 6.50 10.16 -12.10
N THR A 98 7.65 10.84 -12.06
CA THR A 98 8.87 10.39 -12.72
C THR A 98 9.51 9.15 -12.08
N ALA A 99 9.05 8.77 -10.91
CA ALA A 99 9.40 7.51 -10.26
C ALA A 99 8.71 6.30 -10.89
N LEU A 100 7.67 6.52 -11.69
CA LEU A 100 6.87 5.47 -12.28
C LEU A 100 7.25 5.22 -13.73
N ASP A 101 7.27 3.95 -14.14
CA ASP A 101 7.44 3.54 -15.52
C ASP A 101 6.72 2.22 -15.85
N ALA A 102 6.94 1.68 -17.05
CA ALA A 102 6.31 0.45 -17.50
C ALA A 102 6.85 -0.81 -16.80
N THR A 103 7.94 -0.72 -16.05
CA THR A 103 8.52 -1.83 -15.27
C THR A 103 7.98 -1.89 -13.86
N THR A 104 7.39 -0.80 -13.36
CA THR A 104 6.73 -0.74 -12.06
C THR A 104 5.63 -1.79 -11.97
N SER A 105 5.72 -2.65 -10.97
CA SER A 105 4.78 -3.77 -10.75
C SER A 105 3.86 -3.53 -9.54
N LEU A 106 4.32 -2.72 -8.59
CA LEU A 106 3.56 -2.33 -7.39
C LEU A 106 3.75 -0.84 -7.15
N VAL A 107 2.67 -0.14 -6.85
CA VAL A 107 2.69 1.23 -6.35
C VAL A 107 1.95 1.29 -5.03
N THR A 108 2.52 1.94 -4.02
CA THR A 108 1.73 2.38 -2.86
C THR A 108 1.60 3.90 -2.85
N LEU A 109 0.46 4.39 -2.37
CA LEU A 109 0.11 5.79 -2.47
C LEU A 109 -0.76 6.24 -1.28
N SER A 110 -0.28 7.21 -0.49
CA SER A 110 -1.08 7.95 0.50
C SER A 110 -1.17 9.42 0.07
N ILE A 111 -2.36 9.94 -0.22
CA ILE A 111 -2.53 11.33 -0.70
C ILE A 111 -3.93 11.86 -0.43
N GLY A 112 -4.04 13.16 -0.22
CA GLY A 112 -5.31 13.88 -0.08
C GLY A 112 -5.47 14.62 1.25
N GLY A 113 -4.79 14.18 2.30
CA GLY A 113 -4.84 14.83 3.62
C GLY A 113 -4.39 16.30 3.59
N ASN A 114 -3.35 16.62 2.83
CA ASN A 114 -2.87 18.00 2.66
C ASN A 114 -3.77 18.83 1.73
N ASP A 115 -4.44 18.21 0.76
CA ASP A 115 -5.40 18.90 -0.13
C ASP A 115 -6.57 19.50 0.62
N ILE A 116 -6.99 18.87 1.71
CA ILE A 116 -8.09 19.30 2.56
C ILE A 116 -7.63 20.10 3.78
N ARG A 117 -6.32 20.35 3.93
CA ARG A 117 -5.72 21.07 5.04
C ARG A 117 -6.09 20.49 6.41
N TRP A 118 -6.04 19.16 6.53
CA TRP A 118 -6.45 18.46 7.75
C TRP A 118 -5.73 18.95 9.01
N GLY A 119 -4.45 19.33 8.89
CA GLY A 119 -3.68 19.91 10.00
C GLY A 119 -4.29 21.20 10.59
N ASP A 120 -4.98 22.02 9.79
CA ASP A 120 -5.65 23.24 10.28
C ASP A 120 -6.88 22.87 11.12
N VAL A 121 -7.63 21.82 10.74
CA VAL A 121 -8.76 21.31 11.54
C VAL A 121 -8.28 20.84 12.89
N VAL A 122 -7.25 19.97 12.91
CA VAL A 122 -6.68 19.48 14.15
C VAL A 122 -6.18 20.64 15.02
N GLY A 123 -5.42 21.59 14.43
CA GLY A 123 -4.94 22.75 15.13
C GLY A 123 -6.07 23.58 15.76
N ALA A 124 -7.14 23.86 15.02
CA ALA A 124 -8.30 24.60 15.52
C ALA A 124 -8.98 23.88 16.71
N CYS A 125 -9.21 22.58 16.57
CA CYS A 125 -9.90 21.80 17.61
C CYS A 125 -9.06 21.60 18.88
N VAL A 126 -7.76 21.40 18.76
CA VAL A 126 -6.92 21.14 19.94
C VAL A 126 -6.41 22.40 20.65
N THR A 127 -6.51 23.60 20.02
CA THR A 127 -5.94 24.82 20.59
C THR A 127 -6.86 26.05 20.64
N GLN A 128 -8.00 26.08 19.89
CA GLN A 128 -8.77 27.31 19.71
C GLN A 128 -10.21 27.24 20.26
N GLY A 129 -10.73 26.06 20.60
CA GLY A 129 -12.06 25.84 21.16
C GLY A 129 -13.20 25.65 20.13
N ASP A 130 -14.40 25.39 20.64
CA ASP A 130 -15.54 24.77 19.95
C ASP A 130 -15.95 25.46 18.64
N LEU A 131 -16.06 26.79 18.62
CA LEU A 131 -16.51 27.53 17.43
C LEU A 131 -15.49 27.43 16.28
N ALA A 132 -14.20 27.52 16.61
CA ALA A 132 -13.13 27.41 15.61
C ALA A 132 -13.04 25.97 15.08
N CYS A 133 -13.17 24.97 15.97
CA CYS A 133 -13.22 23.56 15.62
C CYS A 133 -14.37 23.25 14.67
N ALA A 134 -15.61 23.66 15.06
CA ALA A 134 -16.80 23.42 14.24
C ALA A 134 -16.70 24.09 12.85
N GLY A 135 -16.22 25.33 12.79
CA GLY A 135 -16.00 26.05 11.53
C GLY A 135 -14.97 25.38 10.61
N ALA A 136 -13.85 24.93 11.18
CA ALA A 136 -12.82 24.21 10.43
C ALA A 136 -13.31 22.85 9.91
N LEU A 137 -14.02 22.07 10.73
CA LEU A 137 -14.63 20.81 10.34
C LEU A 137 -15.66 20.98 9.21
N GLN A 138 -16.52 22.00 9.31
CA GLN A 138 -17.52 22.28 8.28
C GLN A 138 -16.87 22.64 6.94
N ALA A 139 -15.89 23.54 6.96
CA ALA A 139 -15.19 23.97 5.76
C ALA A 139 -14.46 22.79 5.07
N THR A 140 -13.74 22.00 5.87
CA THR A 140 -12.99 20.85 5.36
C THR A 140 -13.91 19.74 4.84
N THR A 141 -15.02 19.47 5.49
CA THR A 141 -16.05 18.54 4.98
C THR A 141 -16.55 18.96 3.60
N GLY A 142 -16.73 20.27 3.36
CA GLY A 142 -17.08 20.81 2.05
C GLY A 142 -16.02 20.50 0.98
N VAL A 143 -14.73 20.64 1.33
CA VAL A 143 -13.62 20.33 0.42
C VAL A 143 -13.54 18.82 0.14
N ILE A 144 -13.66 17.98 1.17
CA ILE A 144 -13.64 16.51 1.02
C ILE A 144 -14.72 16.05 0.03
N ARG A 145 -15.94 16.57 0.16
CA ARG A 145 -17.08 16.12 -0.66
C ARG A 145 -17.08 16.68 -2.09
N ASN A 146 -16.67 17.94 -2.27
CA ASN A 146 -16.95 18.67 -3.51
C ASN A 146 -15.69 18.97 -4.34
N VAL A 147 -14.49 18.91 -3.75
CA VAL A 147 -13.23 19.29 -4.44
C VAL A 147 -12.29 18.12 -4.57
N LEU A 148 -12.07 17.40 -3.47
CA LEU A 148 -11.09 16.30 -3.42
C LEU A 148 -11.34 15.19 -4.46
N PRO A 149 -12.58 14.72 -4.72
CA PRO A 149 -12.80 13.65 -5.69
C PRO A 149 -12.21 13.97 -7.06
N GLY A 150 -12.43 15.18 -7.58
CA GLY A 150 -11.89 15.59 -8.87
C GLY A 150 -10.37 15.62 -8.93
N ARG A 151 -9.72 16.03 -7.82
CA ARG A 151 -8.26 16.01 -7.70
C ARG A 151 -7.72 14.59 -7.69
N LEU A 152 -8.33 13.69 -6.91
CA LEU A 152 -7.96 12.27 -6.84
C LEU A 152 -8.15 11.59 -8.19
N HIS A 153 -9.28 11.81 -8.89
CA HIS A 153 -9.49 11.28 -10.23
C HIS A 153 -8.37 11.66 -11.20
N SER A 154 -7.99 12.95 -11.21
CA SER A 154 -6.89 13.43 -12.06
C SER A 154 -5.57 12.76 -11.70
N THR A 155 -5.28 12.61 -10.40
CA THR A 155 -4.05 12.01 -9.90
C THR A 155 -3.98 10.53 -10.24
N TYR A 156 -5.03 9.77 -9.95
CA TYR A 156 -5.05 8.33 -10.18
C TYR A 156 -5.03 7.96 -11.66
N ALA A 157 -5.67 8.78 -12.53
CA ALA A 157 -5.57 8.60 -13.97
C ALA A 157 -4.12 8.74 -14.47
N GLN A 158 -3.35 9.71 -13.93
CA GLN A 158 -1.96 9.92 -14.33
C GLN A 158 -1.02 8.85 -13.74
N VAL A 159 -1.27 8.39 -12.52
CA VAL A 159 -0.55 7.24 -11.93
C VAL A 159 -0.77 5.98 -12.77
N ALA A 160 -2.03 5.69 -13.15
CA ALA A 160 -2.35 4.55 -14.01
C ALA A 160 -1.67 4.65 -15.40
N ALA A 161 -1.58 5.85 -15.94
CA ALA A 161 -0.92 6.07 -17.23
C ALA A 161 0.62 5.93 -17.14
N ALA A 162 1.22 6.35 -16.02
CA ALA A 162 2.67 6.27 -15.80
C ALA A 162 3.14 4.84 -15.49
N ALA A 163 2.34 4.06 -14.75
CA ALA A 163 2.63 2.67 -14.39
C ALA A 163 1.50 1.72 -14.86
N PRO A 164 1.36 1.49 -16.18
CA PRO A 164 0.20 0.79 -16.75
C PRO A 164 0.10 -0.69 -16.37
N ASN A 165 1.17 -1.26 -15.85
CA ASN A 165 1.25 -2.67 -15.45
C ASN A 165 1.19 -2.87 -13.94
N ALA A 166 1.19 -1.78 -13.16
CA ALA A 166 1.31 -1.85 -11.71
C ALA A 166 -0.01 -2.23 -11.04
N HIS A 167 0.11 -3.03 -9.97
CA HIS A 167 -0.93 -3.11 -8.95
C HIS A 167 -0.81 -1.90 -8.04
N VAL A 168 -1.82 -1.02 -8.05
CA VAL A 168 -1.80 0.21 -7.26
C VAL A 168 -2.58 0.03 -5.97
N VAL A 169 -1.93 0.31 -4.86
CA VAL A 169 -2.47 0.25 -3.49
C VAL A 169 -2.55 1.66 -2.92
N VAL A 170 -3.76 2.13 -2.70
CA VAL A 170 -4.00 3.42 -2.03
C VAL A 170 -4.29 3.17 -0.57
N THR A 171 -3.58 3.85 0.32
CA THR A 171 -3.80 3.72 1.76
C THR A 171 -4.68 4.85 2.30
N GLY A 172 -5.54 4.53 3.26
CA GLY A 172 -6.25 5.51 4.06
C GLY A 172 -5.37 6.12 5.16
N TYR A 173 -5.96 6.98 5.97
CA TYR A 173 -5.35 7.59 7.16
C TYR A 173 -5.96 7.02 8.44
N PRO A 174 -5.21 6.91 9.54
CA PRO A 174 -5.76 6.48 10.82
C PRO A 174 -6.69 7.55 11.41
N ARG A 175 -7.55 7.15 12.32
CA ARG A 175 -8.20 8.08 13.24
C ARG A 175 -7.14 8.60 14.22
N LEU A 176 -7.14 9.92 14.46
CA LEU A 176 -6.08 10.53 15.28
C LEU A 176 -6.34 10.41 16.77
N PHE A 177 -7.59 10.24 17.20
CA PHE A 177 -7.97 10.33 18.61
C PHE A 177 -8.66 9.06 19.09
N SER A 178 -8.54 8.82 20.39
CA SER A 178 -9.23 7.79 21.15
C SER A 178 -10.13 8.47 22.20
N PRO A 179 -11.35 8.94 21.81
CA PRO A 179 -12.21 9.77 22.67
C PRO A 179 -12.59 9.09 23.99
N GLU A 180 -12.57 7.76 24.06
CA GLU A 180 -12.83 6.94 25.25
C GLU A 180 -11.86 7.22 26.39
N TYR A 181 -10.68 7.75 26.10
CA TYR A 181 -9.68 8.13 27.12
C TYR A 181 -9.79 9.60 27.57
N GLY A 182 -10.87 10.29 27.17
CA GLY A 182 -11.14 11.66 27.61
C GLY A 182 -10.63 12.74 26.68
N SER A 183 -10.64 13.99 27.16
CA SER A 183 -10.24 15.16 26.36
C SER A 183 -8.75 15.14 26.03
N TYR A 184 -8.40 15.66 24.85
CA TYR A 184 -7.02 15.91 24.46
C TYR A 184 -6.81 17.42 24.26
N LEU A 185 -6.07 18.05 25.16
CA LEU A 185 -5.90 19.51 25.20
C LEU A 185 -7.27 20.21 25.22
N ALA A 186 -7.55 21.12 24.27
CA ALA A 186 -8.85 21.78 24.17
C ALA A 186 -9.93 20.90 23.52
N ALA A 187 -9.55 19.83 22.82
CA ALA A 187 -10.51 18.98 22.13
C ALA A 187 -11.26 18.05 23.11
N SER A 188 -12.57 18.27 23.27
CA SER A 188 -13.47 17.39 24.00
C SER A 188 -13.60 16.03 23.29
N PRO A 189 -14.08 14.96 23.98
CA PRO A 189 -14.35 13.68 23.34
C PRO A 189 -15.28 13.78 22.14
N ALA A 190 -16.26 14.70 22.17
CA ALA A 190 -17.18 14.92 21.07
C ALA A 190 -16.49 15.53 19.84
N GLU A 191 -15.58 16.49 20.04
CA GLU A 191 -14.80 17.08 18.95
C GLU A 191 -13.75 16.10 18.39
N GLN A 192 -13.14 15.28 19.25
CA GLN A 192 -12.27 14.19 18.80
C GLN A 192 -13.04 13.21 17.91
N GLN A 193 -14.26 12.84 18.31
CA GLN A 193 -15.12 11.97 17.50
C GLN A 193 -15.46 12.65 16.16
N ALA A 194 -15.80 13.94 16.17
CA ALA A 194 -16.10 14.67 14.94
C ALA A 194 -14.87 14.74 13.99
N MET A 195 -13.65 14.86 14.52
CA MET A 195 -12.42 14.76 13.73
C MET A 195 -12.21 13.33 13.18
N ASN A 196 -12.46 12.30 13.98
CA ASN A 196 -12.40 10.91 13.53
C ASN A 196 -13.44 10.62 12.42
N ASP A 197 -14.65 11.14 12.55
CA ASP A 197 -15.70 11.04 11.50
C ASP A 197 -15.26 11.75 10.21
N GLY A 198 -14.53 12.87 10.34
CA GLY A 198 -13.91 13.56 9.21
C GLY A 198 -12.83 12.74 8.53
N ALA A 199 -12.00 12.02 9.29
CA ALA A 199 -10.99 11.10 8.75
C ALA A 199 -11.66 9.90 8.03
N ASP A 200 -12.74 9.37 8.60
CA ASP A 200 -13.53 8.30 7.97
C ASP A 200 -14.17 8.77 6.65
N LEU A 201 -14.70 9.99 6.61
CA LEU A 201 -15.23 10.57 5.39
C LEU A 201 -14.14 10.75 4.33
N LEU A 202 -12.96 11.22 4.71
CA LEU A 202 -11.80 11.32 3.83
C LEU A 202 -11.45 9.95 3.24
N ASN A 203 -11.31 8.95 4.09
CA ASN A 203 -11.00 7.58 3.69
C ASN A 203 -12.07 6.99 2.75
N SER A 204 -13.35 7.26 3.01
CA SER A 204 -14.44 6.84 2.12
C SER A 204 -14.30 7.43 0.72
N VAL A 205 -14.04 8.74 0.62
CA VAL A 205 -13.84 9.41 -0.67
C VAL A 205 -12.60 8.87 -1.41
N ILE A 206 -11.49 8.67 -0.69
CA ILE A 206 -10.27 8.09 -1.27
C ILE A 206 -10.55 6.68 -1.79
N ALA A 207 -11.23 5.83 -1.01
CA ALA A 207 -11.58 4.46 -1.38
C ALA A 207 -12.48 4.43 -2.62
N ASP A 208 -13.52 5.25 -2.64
CA ASP A 208 -14.49 5.31 -3.74
C ASP A 208 -13.80 5.68 -5.06
N VAL A 209 -12.92 6.69 -5.04
CA VAL A 209 -12.18 7.09 -6.24
C VAL A 209 -11.13 6.03 -6.62
N ALA A 210 -10.42 5.44 -5.66
CA ALA A 210 -9.46 4.38 -5.93
C ALA A 210 -10.14 3.18 -6.64
N HIS A 211 -11.27 2.72 -6.15
CA HIS A 211 -12.04 1.63 -6.75
C HIS A 211 -12.49 1.94 -8.18
N GLN A 212 -12.88 3.20 -8.47
CA GLN A 212 -13.27 3.62 -9.82
C GLN A 212 -12.11 3.57 -10.83
N HIS A 213 -10.86 3.64 -10.34
CA HIS A 213 -9.65 3.45 -11.14
C HIS A 213 -9.14 2.00 -11.14
N GLY A 214 -9.84 1.06 -10.49
CA GLY A 214 -9.39 -0.32 -10.35
C GLY A 214 -8.23 -0.49 -9.34
N PHE A 215 -7.98 0.52 -8.50
CA PHE A 215 -6.96 0.49 -7.46
C PHE A 215 -7.48 -0.19 -6.20
N GLN A 216 -6.59 -0.84 -5.48
CA GLN A 216 -6.90 -1.43 -4.18
C GLN A 216 -6.82 -0.35 -3.10
N PHE A 217 -7.87 -0.23 -2.29
CA PHE A 217 -7.82 0.60 -1.08
C PHE A 217 -7.48 -0.25 0.14
N VAL A 218 -6.56 0.24 0.98
CA VAL A 218 -6.19 -0.38 2.26
C VAL A 218 -6.60 0.53 3.40
N ASP A 219 -7.61 0.08 4.14
CA ASP A 219 -8.04 0.74 5.37
C ASP A 219 -7.08 0.41 6.52
N VAL A 220 -6.45 1.43 7.08
CA VAL A 220 -5.54 1.31 8.22
C VAL A 220 -6.22 1.58 9.55
N THR A 221 -7.43 2.14 9.56
CA THR A 221 -8.13 2.60 10.80
C THR A 221 -8.25 1.51 11.84
N ARG A 222 -8.58 0.28 11.42
CA ARG A 222 -8.75 -0.85 12.35
C ARG A 222 -7.50 -1.23 13.13
N ARG A 223 -6.33 -0.95 12.58
CA ARG A 223 -5.06 -1.25 13.27
C ARG A 223 -4.70 -0.20 14.31
N PHE A 224 -5.23 1.01 14.16
CA PHE A 224 -4.99 2.13 15.07
C PHE A 224 -6.10 2.29 16.12
N LEU A 225 -7.07 1.37 16.20
CA LEU A 225 -8.06 1.38 17.27
C LEU A 225 -7.36 1.33 18.63
N ASP A 226 -7.79 2.16 19.56
CA ASP A 226 -7.25 2.31 20.92
C ASP A 226 -5.80 2.85 20.98
N HIS A 227 -5.25 3.36 19.84
CA HIS A 227 -3.87 3.87 19.73
C HIS A 227 -3.81 5.34 19.24
N GLY A 228 -4.89 6.11 19.40
CA GLY A 228 -4.89 7.56 19.12
C GLY A 228 -3.91 8.32 20.02
N VAL A 229 -3.70 9.60 19.74
CA VAL A 229 -2.69 10.45 20.44
C VAL A 229 -2.90 10.56 21.96
N ASN A 230 -4.13 10.34 22.46
CA ASN A 230 -4.50 10.38 23.87
C ASN A 230 -4.71 8.98 24.48
N ALA A 231 -4.43 7.92 23.77
CA ALA A 231 -4.46 6.56 24.28
C ALA A 231 -3.30 6.29 25.27
N PRO A 232 -3.41 5.30 26.17
CA PRO A 232 -2.32 4.91 27.06
C PRO A 232 -1.05 4.44 26.32
N GLU A 233 -1.23 3.79 25.17
CA GLU A 233 -0.17 3.33 24.27
C GLU A 233 -0.37 3.93 22.87
N PRO A 234 -0.03 5.22 22.67
CA PRO A 234 -0.32 5.88 21.42
C PRO A 234 0.64 5.43 20.31
N TRP A 235 0.10 5.21 19.12
CA TRP A 235 0.87 4.97 17.90
C TRP A 235 0.99 6.22 17.02
N LEU A 236 0.44 7.33 17.51
CA LEU A 236 0.50 8.64 16.87
C LEU A 236 1.20 9.61 17.80
N LEU A 237 2.03 10.46 17.22
CA LEU A 237 2.78 11.49 17.93
C LEU A 237 1.86 12.64 18.38
N GLY A 238 2.05 13.14 19.58
CA GLY A 238 1.27 14.22 20.15
C GLY A 238 1.61 15.61 19.59
N LEU A 239 0.86 16.63 19.99
CA LEU A 239 1.04 18.00 19.52
C LEU A 239 2.45 18.59 19.79
N SER A 240 3.09 18.21 20.89
CA SER A 240 4.41 18.67 21.29
C SER A 240 5.56 18.04 20.51
N ASP A 241 5.30 16.94 19.79
CA ASP A 241 6.31 16.26 19.01
C ASP A 241 6.57 16.96 17.69
N PRO A 242 7.83 16.99 17.18
CA PRO A 242 8.12 17.56 15.87
C PRO A 242 7.31 16.93 14.73
N GLY A 243 7.05 15.62 14.84
CA GLY A 243 6.24 14.85 13.89
C GLY A 243 4.76 14.75 14.27
N ARG A 244 4.20 15.76 14.96
CA ARG A 244 2.84 15.76 15.50
C ARG A 244 1.80 15.16 14.56
N PHE A 245 0.95 14.31 15.14
CA PHE A 245 -0.17 13.65 14.44
C PHE A 245 0.24 12.72 13.28
N HIS A 246 1.51 12.33 13.24
CA HIS A 246 2.00 11.27 12.36
C HIS A 246 2.27 9.99 13.16
N PRO A 247 2.32 8.83 12.49
CA PRO A 247 2.67 7.59 13.18
C PRO A 247 4.07 7.65 13.79
N ASN A 248 4.23 7.04 14.96
CA ASN A 248 5.51 6.68 15.53
C ASN A 248 6.01 5.35 14.92
N VAL A 249 7.04 4.74 15.49
CA VAL A 249 7.59 3.46 14.98
C VAL A 249 6.53 2.37 14.95
N ASP A 250 5.79 2.18 16.06
CA ASP A 250 4.75 1.15 16.17
C ASP A 250 3.60 1.41 15.18
N GLY A 251 3.25 2.69 14.99
CA GLY A 251 2.26 3.10 14.00
C GLY A 251 2.67 2.78 12.56
N TYR A 252 3.94 2.97 12.20
CA TYR A 252 4.43 2.58 10.87
C TYR A 252 4.55 1.07 10.70
N GLU A 253 4.86 0.32 11.76
CA GLU A 253 4.80 -1.15 11.74
C GLU A 253 3.36 -1.64 11.51
N ALA A 254 2.39 -1.03 12.16
CA ALA A 254 0.97 -1.32 11.95
C ALA A 254 0.52 -0.98 10.53
N TYR A 255 1.02 0.12 9.96
CA TYR A 255 0.76 0.50 8.58
C TYR A 255 1.33 -0.54 7.58
N ALA A 256 2.61 -0.90 7.74
CA ALA A 256 3.25 -1.93 6.93
C ALA A 256 2.52 -3.28 7.03
N ALA A 257 2.06 -3.64 8.23
CA ALA A 257 1.28 -4.85 8.44
C ALA A 257 -0.10 -4.79 7.75
N ALA A 258 -0.77 -3.60 7.72
CA ALA A 258 -2.02 -3.41 7.00
C ALA A 258 -1.82 -3.63 5.50
N VAL A 259 -0.83 -2.99 4.89
CA VAL A 259 -0.51 -3.14 3.47
C VAL A 259 -0.15 -4.59 3.15
N THR A 260 0.80 -5.19 3.89
CA THR A 260 1.27 -6.57 3.64
C THR A 260 0.15 -7.60 3.74
N SER A 261 -0.77 -7.44 4.71
CA SER A 261 -1.88 -8.39 4.88
C SER A 261 -3.00 -8.24 3.83
N SER A 262 -3.05 -7.10 3.16
CA SER A 262 -4.08 -6.79 2.17
C SER A 262 -3.64 -7.11 0.74
N VAL A 263 -2.34 -7.10 0.45
CA VAL A 263 -1.81 -7.39 -0.89
C VAL A 263 -1.73 -8.90 -1.11
N ASN A 264 -2.40 -9.37 -2.16
CA ASN A 264 -2.28 -10.77 -2.56
C ASN A 264 -1.05 -10.94 -3.47
N PRO A 265 -0.08 -11.84 -3.12
CA PRO A 265 1.11 -12.05 -3.96
C PRO A 265 0.82 -12.52 -5.39
N ARG A 266 -0.40 -12.97 -5.69
CA ARG A 266 -0.84 -13.36 -7.04
C ARG A 266 -1.14 -12.15 -7.92
N ASP A 267 -1.46 -11.02 -7.33
CA ASP A 267 -1.75 -9.78 -8.05
C ASP A 267 -0.45 -9.04 -8.42
N LEU A 268 0.67 -9.42 -7.78
CA LEU A 268 2.01 -8.92 -8.08
C LEU A 268 2.67 -9.78 -9.16
N ARG A 269 2.71 -9.30 -10.39
CA ARG A 269 3.21 -10.03 -11.57
C ARG A 269 4.54 -9.47 -12.07
#